data_989d112eb6f7edb61114eb2fe2064d3a
#
_entry.id   989d112eb6f7edb61114eb2fe2064d3a
#
_cell.length_a   1.000
_cell.length_b   1.000
_cell.length_c   1.000
_cell.angle_alpha   90.00
_cell.angle_beta   90.00
_cell.angle_gamma   90.00
#
_symmetry.space_group_name_H-M   'P 1'
#
loop_
_entity.id
_entity.type
_entity.pdbx_description
1 polymer ?
#
loop_
_entity_poly.entity_id
_entity_poly.type
_entity_poly.pdbx_seq_one_letter_code
_entity_poly.pdbx_strand_id
1 'polypeptide(L)' 'MQLWRVFLQHDDTGRNSECVVEAEDYGHAARMAQRQYGPRWFTYAVKPEPNDEPL' A
#
# COMPACT_ATOMS: atom_id res chain seq x y z
N MET A 1 0.73 16.01 1.24
CA MET A 1 0.66 14.56 1.39
C MET A 1 1.49 13.88 0.34
N GLN A 2 1.85 12.66 0.60
CA GLN A 2 2.75 11.91 -0.26
C GLN A 2 2.05 10.66 -0.75
N LEU A 3 2.44 10.20 -1.93
CA LEU A 3 1.95 8.94 -2.47
C LEU A 3 2.81 7.79 -1.95
N TRP A 4 2.17 6.69 -1.62
CA TRP A 4 2.84 5.51 -1.09
C TRP A 4 2.38 4.29 -1.87
N ARG A 5 3.32 3.42 -2.15
CA ARG A 5 3.00 2.13 -2.77
C ARG A 5 2.97 1.08 -1.69
N VAL A 6 1.83 0.43 -1.54
CA VAL A 6 1.60 -0.54 -0.49
C VAL A 6 1.49 -1.92 -1.12
N PHE A 7 2.25 -2.87 -0.58
CA PHE A 7 2.26 -4.23 -1.06
C PHE A 7 1.54 -5.11 -0.07
N LEU A 8 0.58 -5.88 -0.58
CA LEU A 8 -0.25 -6.72 0.27
C LEU A 8 -0.21 -8.17 -0.22
N GLN A 9 -0.52 -9.08 0.68
CA GLN A 9 -0.59 -10.49 0.37
C GLN A 9 -1.84 -11.06 0.98
N HIS A 10 -2.53 -11.90 0.22
CA HIS A 10 -3.73 -12.57 0.70
C HIS A 10 -3.31 -13.75 1.58
N ASP A 11 -3.92 -13.87 2.76
CA ASP A 11 -3.48 -14.85 3.73
C ASP A 11 -3.88 -16.27 3.36
N ASP A 12 -4.90 -16.41 2.52
CA ASP A 12 -5.43 -17.72 2.17
C ASP A 12 -4.82 -18.27 0.88
N THR A 13 -4.71 -17.42 -0.12
CA THR A 13 -4.25 -17.86 -1.44
C THR A 13 -2.79 -17.54 -1.69
N GLY A 14 -2.19 -16.68 -0.88
CA GLY A 14 -0.83 -16.23 -1.10
C GLY A 14 -0.66 -15.26 -2.25
N ARG A 15 -1.75 -14.79 -2.82
CA ARG A 15 -1.68 -13.86 -3.94
C ARG A 15 -1.14 -12.52 -3.47
N ASN A 16 -0.38 -11.90 -4.33
CA ASN A 16 0.20 -10.59 -4.06
C ASN A 16 -0.55 -9.52 -4.82
N SER A 17 -0.65 -8.35 -4.21
CA SER A 17 -1.26 -7.21 -4.86
C SER A 17 -0.56 -5.95 -4.40
N GLU A 18 -0.81 -4.86 -5.09
CA GLU A 18 -0.24 -3.59 -4.70
C GLU A 18 -1.20 -2.47 -5.07
N CYS A 19 -1.09 -1.38 -4.35
CA CYS A 19 -1.90 -0.20 -4.64
C CYS A 19 -1.11 1.04 -4.24
N VAL A 20 -1.55 2.17 -4.75
CA VAL A 20 -0.96 3.45 -4.42
C VAL A 20 -1.99 4.27 -3.66
N VAL A 21 -1.61 4.79 -2.52
CA VAL A 21 -2.49 5.61 -1.71
C VAL A 21 -1.78 6.91 -1.36
N GLU A 22 -2.58 7.93 -1.10
CA GLU A 22 -2.07 9.21 -0.66
C GLU A 22 -2.26 9.31 0.84
N ALA A 23 -1.17 9.52 1.56
CA ALA A 23 -1.23 9.53 3.02
C ALA A 23 -0.10 10.38 3.58
N GLU A 24 -0.19 10.68 4.87
CA GLU A 24 0.78 11.52 5.53
C GLU A 24 2.06 10.76 5.86
N ASP A 25 1.93 9.47 6.18
CA ASP A 25 3.08 8.66 6.50
C ASP A 25 2.78 7.21 6.13
N TYR A 26 3.79 6.36 6.28
CA TYR A 26 3.64 4.97 5.83
C TYR A 26 2.64 4.19 6.67
N GLY A 27 2.55 4.48 7.95
CA GLY A 27 1.57 3.80 8.81
C GLY A 27 0.15 4.09 8.39
N HIS A 28 -0.10 5.34 8.03
CA HIS A 28 -1.41 5.75 7.55
C HIS A 28 -1.71 5.08 6.21
N ALA A 29 -0.71 5.04 5.33
CA ALA A 29 -0.87 4.40 4.03
C ALA A 29 -1.21 2.91 4.19
N ALA A 30 -0.52 2.23 5.10
CA ALA A 30 -0.77 0.81 5.34
C ALA A 30 -2.19 0.58 5.82
N ARG A 31 -2.67 1.42 6.72
CA ARG A 31 -4.03 1.27 7.22
C ARG A 31 -5.08 1.53 6.17
N MET A 32 -4.83 2.52 5.31
CA MET A 32 -5.75 2.80 4.23
C MET A 32 -5.87 1.64 3.27
N ALA A 33 -4.73 1.07 2.90
CA ALA A 33 -4.71 -0.08 1.99
C ALA A 33 -5.35 -1.29 2.64
N GLN A 34 -5.08 -1.53 3.92
CA GLN A 34 -5.65 -2.64 4.64
C GLN A 34 -7.17 -2.55 4.66
N ARG A 35 -7.69 -1.35 4.89
CA ARG A 35 -9.12 -1.12 4.92
C ARG A 35 -9.75 -1.34 3.54
N GLN A 36 -9.03 -0.95 2.52
CA GLN A 36 -9.53 -1.07 1.15
C GLN A 36 -9.58 -2.52 0.70
N TYR A 37 -8.59 -3.30 1.08
CA TYR A 37 -8.49 -4.70 0.66
C TYR A 37 -9.25 -5.67 1.57
N GLY A 38 -9.38 -5.34 2.85
CA GLY A 38 -10.14 -6.15 3.77
C GLY A 38 -9.27 -7.00 4.70
N PRO A 39 -9.91 -7.76 5.61
CA PRO A 39 -9.18 -8.44 6.68
C PRO A 39 -8.37 -9.65 6.23
N ARG A 40 -8.63 -10.16 5.02
CA ARG A 40 -7.87 -11.31 4.53
C ARG A 40 -6.56 -10.94 3.88
N TRP A 41 -6.30 -9.65 3.75
CA TRP A 41 -5.07 -9.15 3.17
C TRP A 41 -4.23 -8.54 4.26
N PHE A 42 -2.93 -8.72 4.16
CA PHE A 42 -2.03 -8.04 5.09
C PHE A 42 -0.95 -7.32 4.31
N THR A 43 -0.54 -6.19 4.86
CA THR A 43 0.49 -5.36 4.27
C THR A 43 1.85 -5.87 4.70
N TYR A 44 2.72 -6.13 3.74
CA TYR A 44 4.06 -6.61 4.08
C TYR A 44 5.16 -5.62 3.69
N ALA A 45 4.83 -4.61 2.90
CA ALA A 45 5.81 -3.60 2.55
C ALA A 45 5.09 -2.32 2.16
N VAL A 46 5.69 -1.20 2.51
CA VAL A 46 5.18 0.13 2.14
C VAL A 46 6.39 0.95 1.72
N LYS A 47 6.32 1.55 0.55
CA LYS A 47 7.40 2.35 0.02
C LYS A 47 6.88 3.70 -0.46
N PRO A 48 7.66 4.76 -0.29
CA PRO A 48 7.26 6.03 -0.88
C PRO A 48 7.26 5.90 -2.40
N GLU A 49 6.19 6.36 -2.99
CA GLU A 49 6.09 6.34 -4.44
C GLU A 49 6.86 7.54 -4.98
N PRO A 50 7.81 7.33 -5.85
CA PRO A 50 8.56 8.46 -6.40
C PRO A 50 7.63 9.42 -7.10
N ASN A 51 7.79 10.67 -6.78
CA ASN A 51 7.01 11.71 -7.42
C ASN A 51 7.84 12.38 -8.49
N ASP A 52 8.58 11.58 -9.22
CA ASP A 52 9.46 12.07 -10.25
C ASP A 52 8.70 12.33 -11.51
N GLU A 53 8.72 13.55 -11.91
CA GLU A 53 8.16 13.92 -13.17
C GLU A 53 9.24 13.81 -14.22
N PRO A 54 9.11 12.95 -15.20
CA PRO A 54 10.07 12.95 -16.29
C PRO A 54 9.99 14.27 -17.00
N LEU A 55 11.10 14.84 -17.17
CA LEU A 55 11.16 16.15 -17.82
C LEU A 55 11.26 16.04 -19.32
#